data_9f90e285e46e1202000b2bdc9b41d7ae
#
_entry.id   9f90e285e46e1202000b2bdc9b41d7ae
#
_cell.length_a   1.000
_cell.length_b   1.000
_cell.length_c   1.000
_cell.angle_alpha   90.00
_cell.angle_beta   90.00
_cell.angle_gamma   90.00
#
_symmetry.space_group_name_H-M   'P 1'
#
loop_
_entity.id
_entity.type
_entity.pdbx_description
1 polymer ?
#
loop_
_entity_poly.entity_id
_entity_poly.type
_entity_poly.pdbx_seq_one_letter_code
_entity_poly.pdbx_strand_id
1 'polypeptide(L)'
;GDINHLTGLADHHFPAVPARFVRIAWLIWDAACADFYSSQGQNTKWICFASGSSQEIQVFGEGFPRSVGLTSSLIDLGEQKNLNTVEWRSQTPLGTRVEVRSRTGSDVVEEYVYQNKNGKEVTKRQWERLIPSFRGPIDTLRIAGGDWSPWSATYPSSGARFLSPSPRRYLELNARLISADAEIAPQLEWLAVNFTAPIASETFGEVVPLLAVPGVETEFSYFVRTGLAP
;
A
#
# COMPACT_ATOMS: atom_id res chain seq x y z
N GLY A 1 -10.47 -8.02 -35.59
CA GLY A 1 -11.01 -6.67 -35.76
C GLY A 1 -9.91 -5.79 -36.31
N ASP A 2 -10.24 -5.00 -37.33
CA ASP A 2 -9.28 -4.10 -37.97
C ASP A 2 -8.88 -2.98 -36.98
N ILE A 3 -7.60 -2.84 -36.79
CA ILE A 3 -7.06 -1.79 -35.94
C ILE A 3 -7.07 -0.49 -36.76
N ASN A 4 -7.77 0.51 -36.26
CA ASN A 4 -7.72 1.82 -36.87
C ASN A 4 -6.42 2.53 -36.48
N HIS A 5 -5.45 2.54 -37.36
CA HIS A 5 -4.11 3.07 -37.15
C HIS A 5 -4.05 4.58 -36.78
N LEU A 6 -5.15 5.29 -36.91
CA LEU A 6 -5.22 6.74 -36.69
C LEU A 6 -5.49 7.13 -35.22
N THR A 7 -6.02 6.22 -34.38
CA THR A 7 -6.40 6.56 -33.01
C THR A 7 -5.39 6.12 -31.96
N GLY A 8 -4.45 5.24 -32.32
CA GLY A 8 -3.47 4.69 -31.37
C GLY A 8 -4.07 3.82 -30.26
N LEU A 9 -5.39 3.58 -30.28
CA LEU A 9 -6.11 2.73 -29.33
C LEU A 9 -6.62 1.48 -30.06
N ALA A 10 -6.25 0.31 -29.56
CA ALA A 10 -6.79 -0.97 -30.00
C ALA A 10 -7.60 -1.58 -28.84
N ASP A 11 -8.87 -1.84 -29.08
CA ASP A 11 -9.77 -2.47 -28.11
C ASP A 11 -10.24 -3.82 -28.69
N HIS A 12 -9.92 -4.91 -27.98
CA HIS A 12 -10.26 -6.25 -28.40
C HIS A 12 -11.14 -6.90 -27.35
N HIS A 13 -12.36 -7.25 -27.73
CA HIS A 13 -13.29 -7.99 -26.91
C HIS A 13 -13.27 -9.47 -27.31
N PHE A 14 -13.18 -10.34 -26.32
CA PHE A 14 -13.33 -11.78 -26.46
C PHE A 14 -14.09 -12.33 -25.24
N PRO A 15 -14.72 -13.50 -25.36
CA PRO A 15 -15.40 -14.14 -24.23
C PRO A 15 -14.43 -14.31 -23.07
N ALA A 16 -14.91 -14.11 -21.84
CA ALA A 16 -14.11 -14.31 -20.64
C ALA A 16 -13.56 -15.74 -20.59
N VAL A 17 -12.26 -15.86 -20.42
CA VAL A 17 -11.57 -17.16 -20.29
C VAL A 17 -10.67 -17.14 -19.06
N PRO A 18 -10.61 -18.22 -18.27
CA PRO A 18 -9.67 -18.35 -17.18
C PRO A 18 -8.24 -18.30 -17.74
N ALA A 19 -7.49 -17.27 -17.44
CA ALA A 19 -6.13 -17.12 -17.90
C ALA A 19 -5.19 -16.69 -16.75
N ARG A 20 -4.05 -17.35 -16.65
CA ARG A 20 -2.99 -16.94 -15.72
C ARG A 20 -2.01 -15.97 -16.35
N PHE A 21 -1.85 -16.07 -17.68
CA PHE A 21 -0.91 -15.24 -18.45
C PHE A 21 -1.59 -14.77 -19.72
N VAL A 22 -1.32 -13.55 -20.11
CA VAL A 22 -1.72 -12.97 -21.39
C VAL A 22 -0.45 -12.77 -22.21
N ARG A 23 -0.46 -13.29 -23.44
CA ARG A 23 0.59 -13.10 -24.43
C ARG A 23 0.09 -12.23 -25.56
N ILE A 24 0.74 -11.13 -25.79
CA ILE A 24 0.46 -10.24 -26.92
C ILE A 24 1.55 -10.45 -27.95
N ALA A 25 1.16 -10.74 -29.18
CA ALA A 25 2.06 -10.92 -30.31
C ALA A 25 1.71 -9.88 -31.38
N TRP A 26 2.71 -9.19 -31.85
CA TRP A 26 2.60 -8.24 -32.95
C TRP A 26 2.94 -8.96 -34.25
N LEU A 27 1.99 -9.00 -35.19
CA LEU A 27 2.22 -9.48 -36.53
C LEU A 27 2.31 -8.28 -37.46
N ILE A 28 3.47 -8.08 -38.03
CA ILE A 28 3.70 -7.01 -38.97
C ILE A 28 3.55 -7.62 -40.36
N TRP A 29 2.41 -7.35 -41.03
CA TRP A 29 2.09 -7.92 -42.35
C TRP A 29 2.64 -7.09 -43.48
N ASP A 30 2.79 -5.79 -43.33
CA ASP A 30 3.29 -4.85 -44.32
C ASP A 30 4.41 -4.03 -43.68
N ALA A 31 5.62 -4.52 -43.78
CA ALA A 31 6.76 -3.68 -43.62
C ALA A 31 6.81 -2.76 -44.85
N ALA A 32 6.49 -1.49 -44.66
CA ALA A 32 6.77 -0.52 -45.72
C ALA A 32 8.28 -0.52 -45.99
N CYS A 33 8.66 -1.25 -47.00
CA CYS A 33 10.03 -1.29 -47.46
C CYS A 33 10.21 -0.13 -48.45
N ALA A 34 11.02 0.84 -48.08
CA ALA A 34 11.39 1.92 -48.99
C ALA A 34 12.68 1.59 -49.69
N ASP A 35 12.67 1.73 -51.04
CA ASP A 35 13.87 1.71 -51.82
C ASP A 35 14.67 2.98 -51.55
N PHE A 36 15.77 2.84 -50.87
CA PHE A 36 16.73 3.94 -50.75
C PHE A 36 17.70 3.92 -51.95
N TYR A 37 17.54 4.85 -52.85
CA TYR A 37 18.53 5.12 -53.85
C TYR A 37 19.64 5.98 -53.27
N SER A 38 20.86 5.44 -53.21
CA SER A 38 22.01 6.30 -52.93
C SER A 38 22.24 7.24 -54.13
N SER A 39 22.73 8.44 -53.83
CA SER A 39 23.08 9.44 -54.84
C SER A 39 24.12 8.97 -55.89
N GLN A 40 24.59 7.72 -55.78
CA GLN A 40 25.55 7.09 -56.70
C GLN A 40 24.94 5.95 -57.52
N GLY A 41 23.61 5.79 -57.53
CA GLY A 41 22.94 4.82 -58.45
C GLY A 41 23.16 3.35 -58.12
N GLN A 42 23.71 3.02 -56.98
CA GLN A 42 23.81 1.63 -56.51
C GLN A 42 22.66 1.27 -55.62
N ASN A 43 21.98 0.21 -55.98
CA ASN A 43 20.85 -0.34 -55.23
C ASN A 43 21.34 -0.93 -53.89
N THR A 44 21.27 -0.16 -52.80
CA THR A 44 21.75 -0.58 -51.50
C THR A 44 20.60 -0.83 -50.57
N LYS A 45 20.35 -2.11 -50.33
CA LYS A 45 19.57 -2.68 -49.22
C LYS A 45 18.15 -2.15 -49.04
N TRP A 46 17.21 -3.05 -49.18
CA TRP A 46 15.84 -2.92 -48.59
C TRP A 46 15.93 -2.65 -47.11
N ILE A 47 15.52 -1.50 -46.67
CA ILE A 47 15.35 -1.22 -45.24
C ILE A 47 13.87 -1.24 -44.98
N CYS A 48 13.44 -2.29 -44.32
CA CYS A 48 12.06 -2.43 -43.83
C CYS A 48 11.96 -1.83 -42.44
N PHE A 49 11.23 -0.75 -42.30
CA PHE A 49 10.92 -0.16 -41.01
C PHE A 49 9.64 -0.78 -40.50
N ALA A 50 9.78 -1.66 -39.53
CA ALA A 50 8.66 -2.17 -38.76
C ALA A 50 8.85 -1.72 -37.33
N SER A 51 8.16 -0.68 -36.91
CA SER A 51 8.14 -0.25 -35.52
C SER A 51 6.71 -0.30 -34.98
N GLY A 52 6.49 -1.13 -33.99
CA GLY A 52 5.31 -1.06 -33.15
C GLY A 52 5.75 -0.72 -31.74
N SER A 53 5.13 0.27 -31.13
CA SER A 53 5.32 0.55 -29.72
C SER A 53 3.96 0.51 -29.03
N SER A 54 3.89 -0.10 -27.86
CA SER A 54 2.75 0.02 -26.98
C SER A 54 3.18 0.83 -25.76
N GLN A 55 2.45 1.88 -25.46
CA GLN A 55 2.70 2.70 -24.28
C GLN A 55 2.06 2.07 -23.04
N GLU A 56 0.89 1.47 -23.23
CA GLU A 56 0.13 0.83 -22.15
C GLU A 56 -0.70 -0.32 -22.71
N ILE A 57 -0.80 -1.38 -21.94
CA ILE A 57 -1.65 -2.52 -22.24
C ILE A 57 -2.51 -2.76 -21.01
N GLN A 58 -3.82 -2.69 -21.16
CA GLN A 58 -4.79 -2.99 -20.13
C GLN A 58 -5.53 -4.25 -20.49
N VAL A 59 -5.65 -5.17 -19.53
CA VAL A 59 -6.41 -6.40 -19.67
C VAL A 59 -7.52 -6.39 -18.65
N PHE A 60 -8.74 -6.42 -19.14
CA PHE A 60 -9.95 -6.46 -18.31
C PHE A 60 -10.49 -7.88 -18.29
N GLY A 61 -10.93 -8.33 -17.13
CA GLY A 61 -11.55 -9.63 -16.93
C GLY A 61 -12.85 -9.48 -16.18
N GLU A 62 -13.70 -10.49 -16.28
CA GLU A 62 -14.85 -10.64 -15.42
C GLU A 62 -14.44 -11.33 -14.12
N GLY A 63 -15.15 -11.02 -13.03
CA GLY A 63 -14.92 -11.63 -11.73
C GLY A 63 -13.99 -10.85 -10.80
N PHE A 64 -13.76 -11.44 -9.63
CA PHE A 64 -13.00 -10.82 -8.55
C PHE A 64 -11.52 -11.18 -8.61
N PRO A 65 -10.62 -10.26 -8.28
CA PRO A 65 -9.20 -10.58 -8.16
C PRO A 65 -8.98 -11.58 -7.02
N ARG A 66 -7.97 -12.44 -7.19
CA ARG A 66 -7.63 -13.46 -6.18
C ARG A 66 -7.33 -12.89 -4.80
N SER A 67 -6.86 -11.67 -4.72
CA SER A 67 -6.53 -11.02 -3.46
C SER A 67 -6.62 -9.51 -3.61
N VAL A 68 -7.28 -8.86 -2.65
CA VAL A 68 -7.33 -7.40 -2.50
C VAL A 68 -6.83 -7.04 -1.13
N GLY A 69 -5.88 -6.12 -1.03
CA GLY A 69 -5.40 -5.57 0.22
C GLY A 69 -5.97 -4.17 0.44
N LEU A 70 -6.49 -3.92 1.62
CA LEU A 70 -6.99 -2.64 2.09
C LEU A 70 -6.15 -2.22 3.29
N THR A 71 -5.53 -1.05 3.24
CA THR A 71 -4.82 -0.48 4.39
C THR A 71 -5.53 0.81 4.79
N SER A 72 -5.82 0.95 6.08
CA SER A 72 -6.37 2.21 6.58
C SER A 72 -5.39 3.36 6.39
N SER A 73 -5.88 4.58 6.33
CA SER A 73 -5.06 5.73 6.66
C SER A 73 -4.55 5.60 8.10
N LEU A 74 -3.54 6.40 8.43
CA LEU A 74 -3.06 6.50 9.81
C LEU A 74 -4.21 6.98 10.72
N ILE A 75 -4.51 6.20 11.76
CA ILE A 75 -5.54 6.48 12.75
C ILE A 75 -4.87 7.11 13.96
N ASP A 76 -5.24 8.34 14.29
CA ASP A 76 -4.78 9.07 15.48
C ASP A 76 -5.84 8.95 16.58
N LEU A 77 -5.47 8.36 17.70
CA LEU A 77 -6.34 8.19 18.88
C LEU A 77 -6.35 9.41 19.82
N GLY A 78 -5.64 10.50 19.41
CA GLY A 78 -5.50 11.74 20.17
C GLY A 78 -4.40 11.64 21.24
N GLU A 79 -4.35 10.56 21.97
CA GLU A 79 -3.37 10.26 23.00
C GLU A 79 -3.02 8.78 23.00
N GLN A 80 -2.07 8.36 23.84
CA GLN A 80 -1.78 6.92 23.99
C GLN A 80 -2.99 6.21 24.59
N LYS A 81 -3.39 5.10 23.98
CA LYS A 81 -4.50 4.24 24.40
C LYS A 81 -4.06 2.80 24.56
N ASN A 82 -4.63 2.10 25.53
CA ASN A 82 -4.51 0.67 25.62
C ASN A 82 -5.42 0.02 24.58
N LEU A 83 -4.82 -0.63 23.60
CA LEU A 83 -5.53 -1.33 22.52
C LEU A 83 -5.85 -2.74 22.99
N ASN A 84 -7.14 -3.09 23.04
CA ASN A 84 -7.61 -4.30 23.71
C ASN A 84 -7.89 -5.42 22.70
N THR A 85 -8.81 -5.19 21.77
CA THR A 85 -9.29 -6.19 20.81
C THR A 85 -9.49 -5.59 19.43
N VAL A 86 -9.41 -6.43 18.41
CA VAL A 86 -9.81 -6.10 17.04
C VAL A 86 -11.06 -6.85 16.69
N GLU A 87 -12.05 -6.15 16.19
CA GLU A 87 -13.32 -6.72 15.80
C GLU A 87 -13.66 -6.37 14.36
N TRP A 88 -14.27 -7.30 13.64
CA TRP A 88 -14.77 -7.07 12.30
C TRP A 88 -15.99 -7.92 11.99
N ARG A 89 -16.77 -7.46 11.06
CA ARG A 89 -17.85 -8.23 10.48
C ARG A 89 -17.57 -8.46 9.01
N SER A 90 -17.60 -9.71 8.64
CA SER A 90 -17.34 -10.13 7.26
C SER A 90 -18.26 -11.28 6.86
N GLN A 91 -18.51 -11.36 5.57
CA GLN A 91 -19.13 -12.52 4.93
C GLN A 91 -18.04 -13.25 4.15
N THR A 92 -17.80 -14.50 4.51
CA THR A 92 -16.75 -15.34 3.91
C THR A 92 -17.37 -16.60 3.33
N PRO A 93 -17.91 -16.55 2.10
CA PRO A 93 -18.37 -17.73 1.41
C PRO A 93 -17.29 -18.81 1.28
N LEU A 94 -17.69 -20.04 1.03
CA LEU A 94 -16.75 -21.16 0.91
C LEU A 94 -15.64 -20.86 -0.13
N GLY A 95 -14.39 -21.11 0.25
CA GLY A 95 -13.23 -20.80 -0.59
C GLY A 95 -12.72 -19.37 -0.46
N THR A 96 -13.32 -18.56 0.42
CA THR A 96 -12.87 -17.19 0.67
C THR A 96 -12.41 -16.99 2.11
N ARG A 97 -11.61 -15.95 2.37
CA ARG A 97 -11.20 -15.55 3.71
C ARG A 97 -10.83 -14.08 3.79
N VAL A 98 -10.91 -13.55 5.00
CA VAL A 98 -10.43 -12.21 5.37
C VAL A 98 -9.29 -12.37 6.37
N GLU A 99 -8.15 -11.75 6.09
CA GLU A 99 -6.99 -11.70 6.96
C GLU A 99 -6.84 -10.26 7.48
N VAL A 100 -6.81 -10.08 8.79
CA VAL A 100 -6.66 -8.76 9.43
C VAL A 100 -5.32 -8.71 10.16
N ARG A 101 -4.63 -7.57 10.05
CA ARG A 101 -3.36 -7.27 10.73
C ARG A 101 -3.37 -5.84 11.22
N SER A 102 -2.54 -5.54 12.20
CA SER A 102 -2.33 -4.20 12.71
C SER A 102 -0.86 -3.86 12.84
N ARG A 103 -0.56 -2.57 12.91
CA ARG A 103 0.70 -2.04 13.39
C ARG A 103 0.45 -0.74 14.15
N THR A 104 1.35 -0.38 15.05
CA THR A 104 1.20 0.76 15.94
C THR A 104 2.50 1.53 16.10
N GLY A 105 2.37 2.80 16.44
CA GLY A 105 3.50 3.70 16.72
C GLY A 105 3.09 4.89 17.58
N SER A 106 4.06 5.66 18.00
CA SER A 106 3.86 6.92 18.74
C SER A 106 4.38 8.13 17.96
N ASP A 107 5.13 7.89 16.88
CA ASP A 107 5.77 8.91 16.06
C ASP A 107 5.20 8.92 14.64
N VAL A 108 5.03 10.10 14.08
CA VAL A 108 4.58 10.31 12.70
C VAL A 108 5.49 11.32 12.01
N VAL A 109 5.71 11.09 10.73
CA VAL A 109 6.45 12.02 9.87
C VAL A 109 5.47 12.69 8.93
N GLU A 110 5.61 13.99 8.75
CA GLU A 110 4.86 14.74 7.76
C GLU A 110 5.62 14.76 6.44
N GLU A 111 4.97 14.25 5.40
CA GLU A 111 5.45 14.30 4.03
C GLU A 111 4.60 15.27 3.22
N TYR A 112 5.26 16.14 2.47
CA TYR A 112 4.59 17.16 1.66
C TYR A 112 4.50 16.68 0.21
N VAL A 113 3.26 16.54 -0.28
CA VAL A 113 2.95 16.19 -1.66
C VAL A 113 2.67 17.47 -2.44
N TYR A 114 3.52 17.77 -3.40
CA TYR A 114 3.43 18.97 -4.22
C TYR A 114 2.66 18.64 -5.50
N GLN A 115 1.67 19.45 -5.84
CA GLN A 115 0.88 19.27 -7.04
C GLN A 115 1.01 20.46 -7.98
N ASN A 116 0.89 20.22 -9.28
CA ASN A 116 0.69 21.30 -10.24
C ASN A 116 -0.79 21.68 -10.32
N LYS A 117 -1.14 22.73 -11.07
CA LYS A 117 -2.52 23.21 -11.23
C LYS A 117 -3.53 22.16 -11.74
N ASN A 118 -3.04 21.10 -12.37
CA ASN A 118 -3.86 20.02 -12.91
C ASN A 118 -4.00 18.84 -11.92
N GLY A 119 -3.53 18.99 -10.68
CA GLY A 119 -3.56 17.91 -9.67
C GLY A 119 -2.50 16.81 -9.87
N LYS A 120 -1.57 16.99 -10.80
CA LYS A 120 -0.49 16.01 -11.00
C LYS A 120 0.60 16.24 -9.97
N GLU A 121 1.02 15.18 -9.29
CA GLU A 121 2.16 15.21 -8.37
C GLU A 121 3.46 15.56 -9.10
N VAL A 122 4.24 16.42 -8.44
CA VAL A 122 5.55 16.88 -8.91
C VAL A 122 6.53 16.92 -7.74
N THR A 123 7.81 16.87 -8.01
CA THR A 123 8.80 17.02 -6.94
C THR A 123 8.82 18.48 -6.42
N LYS A 124 9.25 18.69 -5.16
CA LYS A 124 9.43 20.02 -4.58
C LYS A 124 10.21 20.95 -5.51
N ARG A 125 11.32 20.47 -6.06
CA ARG A 125 12.15 21.24 -6.99
C ARG A 125 11.44 21.64 -8.28
N GLN A 126 10.58 20.75 -8.81
CA GLN A 126 9.77 21.06 -9.99
C GLN A 126 8.70 22.09 -9.62
N TRP A 127 8.02 21.93 -8.48
CA TRP A 127 7.00 22.85 -8.01
C TRP A 127 7.54 24.26 -7.80
N GLU A 128 8.70 24.42 -7.18
CA GLU A 128 9.36 25.70 -6.97
C GLU A 128 9.71 26.44 -8.27
N ARG A 129 9.98 25.70 -9.36
CA ARG A 129 10.25 26.25 -10.69
C ARG A 129 9.01 26.63 -11.48
N LEU A 130 7.83 26.17 -11.08
CA LEU A 130 6.59 26.56 -11.72
C LEU A 130 6.29 28.04 -11.39
N ILE A 131 5.79 28.75 -12.40
CA ILE A 131 5.22 30.09 -12.17
C ILE A 131 3.98 29.94 -11.28
N PRO A 132 3.64 30.95 -10.43
CA PRO A 132 2.58 30.83 -9.43
C PRO A 132 1.24 30.31 -9.95
N SER A 133 0.82 30.72 -11.16
CA SER A 133 -0.43 30.29 -11.78
C SER A 133 -0.46 28.82 -12.20
N PHE A 134 0.68 28.12 -12.19
CA PHE A 134 0.79 26.70 -12.49
C PHE A 134 1.05 25.83 -11.25
N ARG A 135 1.21 26.46 -10.08
CA ARG A 135 1.35 25.73 -8.81
C ARG A 135 -0.02 25.30 -8.33
N GLY A 136 -0.13 24.04 -7.99
CA GLY A 136 -1.27 23.49 -7.26
C GLY A 136 -1.05 23.51 -5.75
N PRO A 137 -1.96 22.89 -4.97
CA PRO A 137 -1.84 22.81 -3.53
C PRO A 137 -0.63 21.97 -3.10
N ILE A 138 -0.25 22.15 -1.86
CA ILE A 138 0.70 21.29 -1.14
C ILE A 138 -0.14 20.54 -0.12
N ASP A 139 -0.25 19.24 -0.28
CA ASP A 139 -0.92 18.37 0.66
C ASP A 139 0.06 17.85 1.69
N THR A 140 -0.37 17.74 2.94
CA THR A 140 0.43 17.14 4.01
C THR A 140 -0.07 15.74 4.28
N LEU A 141 0.79 14.75 4.06
CA LEU A 141 0.53 13.35 4.35
C LEU A 141 1.26 12.97 5.65
N ARG A 142 0.53 12.40 6.61
CA ARG A 142 1.15 11.82 7.80
C ARG A 142 1.42 10.35 7.57
N ILE A 143 2.68 9.96 7.70
CA ILE A 143 3.13 8.58 7.53
C ILE A 143 3.78 8.05 8.81
N ALA A 144 3.89 6.73 8.89
CA ALA A 144 4.53 6.05 10.01
C ALA A 144 5.97 6.54 10.22
N GLY A 145 6.30 6.94 11.45
CA GLY A 145 7.65 7.33 11.87
C GLY A 145 8.56 6.15 12.19
N GLY A 146 9.66 6.45 12.88
CA GLY A 146 10.71 5.46 13.14
C GLY A 146 10.42 4.43 14.23
N ASP A 147 9.46 4.69 15.12
CA ASP A 147 9.12 3.83 16.25
C ASP A 147 7.98 2.83 15.98
N TRP A 148 7.51 2.77 14.75
CA TRP A 148 6.41 1.89 14.38
C TRP A 148 6.81 0.42 14.42
N SER A 149 5.90 -0.40 14.96
CA SER A 149 6.05 -1.85 14.92
C SER A 149 5.94 -2.39 13.48
N PRO A 150 6.52 -3.56 13.20
CA PRO A 150 6.14 -4.31 12.01
C PRO A 150 4.66 -4.69 12.07
N TRP A 151 4.08 -5.09 10.94
CA TRP A 151 2.75 -5.66 10.89
C TRP A 151 2.67 -6.90 11.78
N SER A 152 1.60 -7.00 12.56
CA SER A 152 1.33 -8.16 13.40
C SER A 152 1.16 -9.45 12.59
N ALA A 153 1.16 -10.58 13.25
CA ALA A 153 0.56 -11.79 12.70
C ALA A 153 -0.93 -11.54 12.38
N THR A 154 -1.49 -12.39 11.51
CA THR A 154 -2.92 -12.35 11.19
C THR A 154 -3.74 -12.68 12.44
N TYR A 155 -4.77 -11.89 12.72
CA TYR A 155 -5.70 -12.17 13.81
C TYR A 155 -6.48 -13.46 13.53
N PRO A 156 -6.61 -14.34 14.53
CA PRO A 156 -7.27 -15.64 14.35
C PRO A 156 -8.79 -15.51 14.16
N SER A 157 -9.40 -14.52 14.80
CA SER A 157 -10.85 -14.28 14.75
C SER A 157 -11.19 -12.85 15.15
N SER A 158 -12.37 -12.40 14.78
CA SER A 158 -12.98 -11.18 15.33
C SER A 158 -13.11 -11.29 16.85
N GLY A 159 -12.83 -10.20 17.59
CA GLY A 159 -12.77 -10.16 19.04
C GLY A 159 -11.43 -10.62 19.63
N ALA A 160 -10.48 -11.01 18.83
CA ALA A 160 -9.15 -11.42 19.31
C ALA A 160 -8.41 -10.26 19.98
N ARG A 161 -7.59 -10.61 20.98
CA ARG A 161 -6.71 -9.64 21.65
C ARG A 161 -5.79 -8.94 20.67
N PHE A 162 -5.59 -7.65 20.90
CA PHE A 162 -4.71 -6.82 20.06
C PHE A 162 -3.26 -7.35 20.09
N LEU A 163 -2.64 -7.53 18.92
CA LEU A 163 -1.34 -8.20 18.78
C LEU A 163 -0.17 -7.23 18.64
N SER A 164 -0.40 -6.00 18.18
CA SER A 164 0.67 -5.00 18.06
C SER A 164 0.96 -4.35 19.43
N PRO A 165 2.13 -3.71 19.62
CA PRO A 165 2.48 -3.04 20.86
C PRO A 165 1.43 -2.04 21.31
N SER A 166 1.14 -2.04 22.63
CA SER A 166 0.18 -1.17 23.29
C SER A 166 0.71 -0.84 24.70
N PRO A 167 0.52 0.39 25.23
CA PRO A 167 -0.25 1.50 24.66
C PRO A 167 0.47 2.24 23.52
N ARG A 168 -0.32 2.81 22.61
CA ARG A 168 0.16 3.63 21.49
C ARG A 168 -0.87 4.68 21.09
N ARG A 169 -0.41 5.76 20.44
CA ARG A 169 -1.29 6.84 19.95
C ARG A 169 -1.79 6.57 18.54
N TYR A 170 -0.93 6.02 17.69
CA TYR A 170 -1.26 5.82 16.28
C TYR A 170 -1.36 4.34 15.96
N LEU A 171 -2.26 4.02 15.06
CA LEU A 171 -2.39 2.68 14.52
C LEU A 171 -2.76 2.69 13.04
N GLU A 172 -2.42 1.63 12.37
CA GLU A 172 -2.92 1.27 11.05
C GLU A 172 -3.43 -0.17 11.05
N LEU A 173 -4.46 -0.38 10.27
CA LEU A 173 -5.09 -1.68 10.07
C LEU A 173 -4.93 -2.09 8.61
N ASN A 174 -4.65 -3.35 8.39
CA ASN A 174 -4.61 -3.95 7.07
C ASN A 174 -5.58 -5.12 7.02
N ALA A 175 -6.46 -5.11 6.05
CA ALA A 175 -7.36 -6.20 5.75
C ALA A 175 -7.05 -6.74 4.36
N ARG A 176 -6.89 -8.06 4.24
CA ARG A 176 -6.67 -8.75 2.99
C ARG A 176 -7.82 -9.69 2.71
N LEU A 177 -8.54 -9.42 1.64
CA LEU A 177 -9.63 -10.23 1.15
C LEU A 177 -9.07 -11.20 0.11
N ILE A 178 -9.36 -12.50 0.28
CA ILE A 178 -8.77 -13.54 -0.56
C ILE A 178 -9.89 -14.46 -1.03
N SER A 179 -9.88 -14.75 -2.33
CA SER A 179 -10.75 -15.74 -2.95
C SER A 179 -9.96 -16.74 -3.79
N ALA A 180 -10.35 -17.99 -3.73
CA ALA A 180 -9.84 -19.04 -4.63
C ALA A 180 -10.60 -19.06 -5.96
N ASP A 181 -11.80 -18.48 -6.00
CA ASP A 181 -12.70 -18.45 -7.14
C ASP A 181 -12.95 -17.01 -7.60
N ALA A 182 -12.90 -16.77 -8.90
CA ALA A 182 -13.14 -15.46 -9.47
C ALA A 182 -14.60 -15.00 -9.40
N GLU A 183 -15.54 -15.93 -9.24
CA GLU A 183 -16.97 -15.61 -9.18
C GLU A 183 -17.46 -15.31 -7.76
N ILE A 184 -16.63 -15.59 -6.75
CA ILE A 184 -17.00 -15.45 -5.34
C ILE A 184 -16.00 -14.54 -4.63
N ALA A 185 -16.50 -13.56 -3.88
CA ALA A 185 -15.65 -12.66 -3.09
C ALA A 185 -16.09 -12.60 -1.63
N PRO A 186 -15.15 -12.49 -0.69
CA PRO A 186 -15.49 -12.13 0.68
C PRO A 186 -15.88 -10.66 0.75
N GLN A 187 -16.70 -10.32 1.74
CA GLN A 187 -17.09 -8.95 2.02
C GLN A 187 -16.64 -8.58 3.43
N LEU A 188 -16.06 -7.41 3.58
CA LEU A 188 -15.74 -6.82 4.89
C LEU A 188 -16.67 -5.62 5.08
N GLU A 189 -17.57 -5.73 6.07
CA GLU A 189 -18.56 -4.69 6.33
C GLU A 189 -17.98 -3.57 7.18
N TRP A 190 -17.29 -3.93 8.26
CA TRP A 190 -16.59 -2.99 9.12
C TRP A 190 -15.42 -3.67 9.85
N LEU A 191 -14.51 -2.84 10.32
CA LEU A 191 -13.35 -3.21 11.11
C LEU A 191 -13.17 -2.16 12.22
N ALA A 192 -13.05 -2.59 13.46
CA ALA A 192 -12.95 -1.73 14.63
C ALA A 192 -11.86 -2.19 15.60
N VAL A 193 -11.36 -1.27 16.40
CA VAL A 193 -10.43 -1.54 17.50
C VAL A 193 -11.03 -1.00 18.77
N ASN A 194 -11.15 -1.86 19.78
CA ASN A 194 -11.56 -1.47 21.11
C ASN A 194 -10.34 -1.03 21.91
N PHE A 195 -10.47 0.08 22.57
CA PHE A 195 -9.39 0.65 23.38
C PHE A 195 -9.92 1.30 24.66
N THR A 196 -9.03 1.48 25.63
CA THR A 196 -9.30 2.17 26.90
C THR A 196 -8.22 3.21 27.16
N ALA A 197 -8.55 4.20 27.97
CA ALA A 197 -7.53 5.12 28.48
C ALA A 197 -6.51 4.35 29.32
N PRO A 198 -5.21 4.71 29.25
CA PRO A 198 -4.21 4.13 30.11
C PRO A 198 -4.48 4.54 31.57
N ILE A 199 -4.17 3.65 32.51
CA ILE A 199 -4.30 3.93 33.96
C ILE A 199 -3.35 5.02 34.41
N ALA A 200 -2.22 5.15 33.71
CA ALA A 200 -1.19 6.16 33.99
C ALA A 200 -0.73 6.82 32.70
N SER A 201 -0.55 8.12 32.69
CA SER A 201 0.01 8.87 31.56
C SER A 201 1.49 8.57 31.36
N GLU A 202 2.22 8.34 32.43
CA GLU A 202 3.65 8.05 32.46
C GLU A 202 3.97 7.03 33.55
N THR A 203 4.96 6.20 33.29
CA THR A 203 5.49 5.24 34.29
C THR A 203 6.99 5.32 34.28
N PHE A 204 7.56 5.64 35.44
CA PHE A 204 8.99 5.64 35.69
C PHE A 204 9.36 4.41 36.51
N GLY A 205 10.39 3.71 36.08
CA GLY A 205 10.94 2.58 36.81
C GLY A 205 12.40 2.85 37.19
N GLU A 206 12.78 2.54 38.41
CA GLU A 206 14.15 2.61 38.91
C GLU A 206 14.54 1.27 39.53
N VAL A 207 15.73 0.78 39.18
CA VAL A 207 16.29 -0.44 39.75
C VAL A 207 17.49 -0.09 40.59
N VAL A 208 17.55 -0.56 41.81
CA VAL A 208 18.68 -0.37 42.74
C VAL A 208 19.14 -1.75 43.25
N PRO A 209 20.46 -2.03 43.18
CA PRO A 209 21.53 -1.25 42.60
C PRO A 209 21.53 -1.25 41.06
N LEU A 210 22.13 -0.23 40.44
CA LEU A 210 22.28 -0.13 38.97
C LEU A 210 23.34 -1.08 38.42
N LEU A 211 24.25 -1.53 39.29
CA LEU A 211 25.37 -2.42 38.92
C LEU A 211 25.40 -3.61 39.87
N ALA A 212 25.66 -4.80 39.33
CA ALA A 212 25.89 -6.01 40.09
C ALA A 212 27.20 -6.68 39.65
N VAL A 213 27.85 -7.34 40.55
CA VAL A 213 29.08 -8.10 40.26
C VAL A 213 28.69 -9.48 39.72
N PRO A 214 29.20 -9.88 38.55
CA PRO A 214 28.87 -11.21 38.00
C PRO A 214 29.28 -12.35 38.97
N GLY A 215 28.38 -13.31 39.18
CA GLY A 215 28.58 -14.44 40.07
C GLY A 215 28.36 -14.18 41.58
N VAL A 216 27.96 -12.94 41.94
CA VAL A 216 27.58 -12.60 43.31
C VAL A 216 26.05 -12.44 43.35
N GLU A 217 25.41 -13.17 44.28
CA GLU A 217 23.97 -12.99 44.53
C GLU A 217 23.70 -11.57 45.00
N THR A 218 22.82 -10.87 44.26
CA THR A 218 22.52 -9.45 44.50
C THR A 218 21.01 -9.27 44.50
N GLU A 219 20.50 -8.70 45.58
CA GLU A 219 19.09 -8.32 45.70
C GLU A 219 18.87 -6.99 44.97
N PHE A 220 17.86 -6.96 44.10
CA PHE A 220 17.45 -5.77 43.36
C PHE A 220 16.11 -5.27 43.90
N SER A 221 16.05 -3.99 44.22
CA SER A 221 14.79 -3.29 44.49
C SER A 221 14.33 -2.55 43.24
N TYR A 222 13.08 -2.81 42.82
CA TYR A 222 12.49 -2.14 41.68
C TYR A 222 11.39 -1.18 42.17
N PHE A 223 11.62 0.11 41.98
CA PHE A 223 10.66 1.16 42.34
C PHE A 223 9.90 1.59 41.10
N VAL A 224 8.58 1.62 41.19
CA VAL A 224 7.70 2.08 40.11
C VAL A 224 6.94 3.30 40.60
N ARG A 225 7.02 4.38 39.84
CA ARG A 225 6.23 5.58 40.03
C ARG A 225 5.35 5.79 38.79
N THR A 226 4.06 5.91 39.01
CA THR A 226 3.08 6.22 37.97
C THR A 226 2.67 7.67 38.08
N GLY A 227 2.68 8.41 36.97
CA GLY A 227 1.99 9.69 36.82
C GLY A 227 0.49 9.39 36.61
N LEU A 228 -0.36 9.95 37.46
CA LEU A 228 -1.80 9.87 37.23
C LEU A 228 -2.14 10.72 36.02
N ALA A 229 -3.01 10.19 35.14
CA ALA A 229 -3.63 11.00 34.11
C ALA A 229 -4.51 12.07 34.79
N PRO A 230 -4.50 13.34 34.31
CA PRO A 230 -5.31 14.41 34.86
C PRO A 230 -6.83 14.12 34.73
#